data_648dae13a190b02b6492791a4bd2ba4c
#
_entry.id   648dae13a190b02b6492791a4bd2ba4c
#
_cell.length_a   1.000
_cell.length_b   1.000
_cell.length_c   1.000
_cell.angle_alpha   90.00
_cell.angle_beta   90.00
_cell.angle_gamma   90.00
#
_symmetry.space_group_name_H-M   'P 1'
#
loop_
_entity.id
_entity.type
_entity.pdbx_description
1 polymer ?
#
loop_
_entity_poly.entity_id
_entity_poly.type
_entity_poly.pdbx_seq_one_letter_code
_entity_poly.pdbx_strand_id
1 'polypeptide(L)'
;MKKAFTLAEVLITLGIIGVVAALTIPGLMTAYKAHQLRSQFLKSYSTIQQVFRRMEADDVSTDISAYSGKMGSFYDVFKQYLAGVHECGVFSNTSDAFPCAGFKEFNNKRNRYKNYNGTAYLSRGIFDDGQLVLSDGTFVAIENPNGVDHLWVLVDINGFGKLPNRWGYDLF
;
A
#
# COMPACT_ATOMS: atom_id res chain seq x y z
N MET A 1 32.03 1.28 52.14
CA MET A 1 32.49 2.22 51.09
C MET A 1 31.70 1.92 49.81
N LYS A 2 30.93 2.85 49.28
CA LYS A 2 30.25 2.70 47.97
C LYS A 2 31.31 2.91 46.89
N LYS A 3 31.53 1.88 46.04
CA LYS A 3 32.40 2.00 44.87
C LYS A 3 31.68 2.87 43.84
N ALA A 4 32.28 3.99 43.45
CA ALA A 4 31.79 4.84 42.35
C ALA A 4 32.52 4.46 41.06
N PHE A 5 31.83 4.49 39.92
CA PHE A 5 32.47 4.27 38.62
C PHE A 5 33.38 5.43 38.25
N THR A 6 34.47 5.11 37.59
CA THR A 6 35.37 6.12 37.05
C THR A 6 34.83 6.65 35.72
N LEU A 7 35.16 7.90 35.37
CA LEU A 7 34.78 8.51 34.09
C LEU A 7 35.29 7.69 32.90
N ALA A 8 36.48 7.12 33.03
CA ALA A 8 37.10 6.29 31.98
C ALA A 8 36.30 5.00 31.73
N GLU A 9 35.84 4.30 32.76
CA GLU A 9 35.01 3.09 32.63
C GLU A 9 33.69 3.39 31.90
N VAL A 10 33.03 4.52 32.23
CA VAL A 10 31.80 4.94 31.57
C VAL A 10 32.03 5.28 30.10
N LEU A 11 33.11 6.00 29.79
CA LEU A 11 33.41 6.36 28.39
C LEU A 11 33.73 5.14 27.52
N ILE A 12 34.49 4.18 28.05
CA ILE A 12 34.82 2.94 27.32
C ILE A 12 33.58 2.10 27.10
N THR A 13 32.72 1.93 28.09
CA THR A 13 31.50 1.13 27.96
C THR A 13 30.53 1.75 26.97
N LEU A 14 30.31 3.08 27.01
CA LEU A 14 29.49 3.80 26.04
C LEU A 14 30.06 3.71 24.63
N GLY A 15 31.39 3.79 24.48
CA GLY A 15 32.07 3.63 23.20
C GLY A 15 31.81 2.25 22.57
N ILE A 16 31.96 1.18 23.35
CA ILE A 16 31.72 -0.20 22.90
C ILE A 16 30.25 -0.38 22.52
N ILE A 17 29.31 0.05 23.37
CA ILE A 17 27.88 -0.05 23.08
C ILE A 17 27.51 0.74 21.80
N GLY A 18 28.10 1.93 21.63
CA GLY A 18 27.87 2.75 20.44
C GLY A 18 28.32 2.05 19.15
N VAL A 19 29.49 1.44 19.13
CA VAL A 19 30.00 0.71 17.96
C VAL A 19 29.13 -0.53 17.66
N VAL A 20 28.81 -1.32 18.67
CA VAL A 20 27.97 -2.50 18.52
C VAL A 20 26.58 -2.11 17.97
N ALA A 21 25.95 -1.09 18.55
CA ALA A 21 24.66 -0.59 18.10
C ALA A 21 24.72 -0.08 16.65
N ALA A 22 25.75 0.67 16.28
CA ALA A 22 25.91 1.20 14.92
C ALA A 22 26.01 0.09 13.86
N LEU A 23 26.61 -1.04 14.20
CA LEU A 23 26.74 -2.19 13.29
C LEU A 23 25.48 -3.07 13.23
N THR A 24 24.75 -3.19 14.35
CA THR A 24 23.63 -4.15 14.45
C THR A 24 22.28 -3.56 14.07
N ILE A 25 22.01 -2.29 14.42
CA ILE A 25 20.70 -1.66 14.23
C ILE A 25 20.27 -1.62 12.75
N PRO A 26 21.12 -1.24 11.76
CA PRO A 26 20.71 -1.18 10.37
C PRO A 26 20.21 -2.52 9.82
N GLY A 27 20.92 -3.61 10.15
CA GLY A 27 20.53 -4.96 9.73
C GLY A 27 19.20 -5.41 10.35
N LEU A 28 19.02 -5.16 11.64
CA LEU A 28 17.79 -5.49 12.35
C LEU A 28 16.59 -4.71 11.80
N MET A 29 16.75 -3.42 11.53
CA MET A 29 15.70 -2.58 10.97
C MET A 29 15.26 -3.04 9.58
N THR A 30 16.19 -3.48 8.74
CA THR A 30 15.89 -4.01 7.41
C THR A 30 15.08 -5.32 7.50
N ALA A 31 15.53 -6.25 8.34
CA ALA A 31 14.83 -7.52 8.57
C ALA A 31 13.43 -7.30 9.15
N TYR A 32 13.28 -6.40 10.11
CA TYR A 32 12.00 -6.04 10.70
C TYR A 32 11.02 -5.47 9.66
N LYS A 33 11.47 -4.52 8.82
CA LYS A 33 10.65 -3.95 7.75
C LYS A 33 10.20 -5.00 6.73
N ALA A 34 11.09 -5.88 6.34
CA ALA A 34 10.74 -6.97 5.42
C ALA A 34 9.66 -7.90 5.99
N HIS A 35 9.79 -8.26 7.27
CA HIS A 35 8.80 -9.07 7.96
C HIS A 35 7.45 -8.34 8.09
N GLN A 36 7.47 -7.06 8.41
CA GLN A 36 6.27 -6.22 8.50
C GLN A 36 5.53 -6.15 7.16
N LEU A 37 6.24 -5.83 6.06
CA LEU A 37 5.65 -5.75 4.72
C LEU A 37 5.07 -7.10 4.28
N ARG A 38 5.76 -8.21 4.57
CA ARG A 38 5.23 -9.55 4.29
C ARG A 38 3.93 -9.82 5.03
N SER A 39 3.87 -9.48 6.31
CA SER A 39 2.65 -9.66 7.12
C SER A 39 1.48 -8.82 6.60
N GLN A 40 1.76 -7.56 6.23
CA GLN A 40 0.77 -6.67 5.64
C GLN A 40 0.28 -7.19 4.28
N PHE A 41 1.19 -7.68 3.44
CA PHE A 41 0.84 -8.30 2.16
C PHE A 41 -0.11 -9.49 2.34
N LEU A 42 0.23 -10.44 3.21
CA LEU A 42 -0.61 -11.62 3.45
C LEU A 42 -1.99 -11.25 4.00
N LYS A 43 -2.06 -10.24 4.86
CA LYS A 43 -3.33 -9.71 5.37
C LYS A 43 -4.16 -9.10 4.24
N SER A 44 -3.58 -8.21 3.45
CA SER A 44 -4.26 -7.55 2.35
C SER A 44 -4.72 -8.56 1.29
N TYR A 45 -3.87 -9.50 0.92
CA TYR A 45 -4.21 -10.59 0.02
C TYR A 45 -5.41 -11.40 0.52
N SER A 46 -5.39 -11.79 1.80
CA SER A 46 -6.51 -12.51 2.42
C SER A 46 -7.82 -11.69 2.40
N THR A 47 -7.72 -10.38 2.67
CA THR A 47 -8.89 -9.48 2.63
C THR A 47 -9.50 -9.43 1.23
N ILE A 48 -8.68 -9.22 0.19
CA ILE A 48 -9.15 -9.17 -1.19
C ILE A 48 -9.72 -10.51 -1.64
N GLN A 49 -9.07 -11.62 -1.30
CA GLN A 49 -9.59 -12.97 -1.57
C GLN A 49 -10.97 -13.22 -0.93
N GLN A 50 -11.19 -12.71 0.28
CA GLN A 50 -12.48 -12.83 0.95
C GLN A 50 -13.57 -12.01 0.23
N VAL A 51 -13.24 -10.86 -0.33
CA VAL A 51 -14.18 -10.08 -1.14
C VAL A 51 -14.64 -10.89 -2.34
N PHE A 52 -13.71 -11.42 -3.14
CA PHE A 52 -14.05 -12.24 -4.30
C PHE A 52 -14.90 -13.47 -3.93
N ARG A 53 -14.55 -14.17 -2.86
CA ARG A 53 -15.35 -15.32 -2.39
C ARG A 53 -16.78 -14.93 -1.98
N ARG A 54 -16.97 -13.76 -1.40
CA ARG A 54 -18.31 -13.27 -1.06
C ARG A 54 -19.09 -12.88 -2.32
N MET A 55 -18.44 -12.22 -3.28
CA MET A 55 -19.04 -11.92 -4.57
C MET A 55 -19.53 -13.20 -5.28
N GLU A 56 -18.68 -14.24 -5.31
CA GLU A 56 -19.04 -15.55 -5.85
C GLU A 56 -20.22 -16.19 -5.10
N ALA A 57 -20.25 -16.11 -3.77
CA ALA A 57 -21.34 -16.65 -2.95
C ALA A 57 -22.67 -15.93 -3.16
N ASP A 58 -22.61 -14.67 -3.54
CA ASP A 58 -23.79 -13.81 -3.85
C ASP A 58 -24.15 -13.83 -5.35
N ASP A 59 -23.57 -14.74 -6.14
CA ASP A 59 -23.74 -14.85 -7.60
C ASP A 59 -23.41 -13.56 -8.37
N VAL A 60 -22.53 -12.73 -7.81
CA VAL A 60 -22.04 -11.51 -8.47
C VAL A 60 -20.91 -11.87 -9.41
N SER A 61 -21.07 -11.50 -10.68
CA SER A 61 -20.07 -11.81 -11.70
C SER A 61 -18.71 -11.18 -11.39
N THR A 62 -17.67 -11.98 -11.55
CA THR A 62 -16.27 -11.50 -11.56
C THR A 62 -15.72 -11.41 -12.98
N ASP A 63 -16.56 -11.68 -13.99
CA ASP A 63 -16.20 -11.56 -15.40
C ASP A 63 -16.08 -10.08 -15.79
N ILE A 64 -14.97 -9.73 -16.40
CA ILE A 64 -14.65 -8.36 -16.86
C ILE A 64 -15.71 -7.83 -17.82
N SER A 65 -16.26 -8.69 -18.68
CA SER A 65 -17.28 -8.30 -19.66
C SER A 65 -18.54 -7.74 -19.02
N ALA A 66 -18.86 -8.15 -17.79
CA ALA A 66 -20.01 -7.64 -17.04
C ALA A 66 -19.85 -6.16 -16.62
N TYR A 67 -18.64 -5.66 -16.62
CA TYR A 67 -18.26 -4.32 -16.16
C TYR A 67 -17.75 -3.41 -17.29
N SER A 68 -17.80 -3.89 -18.52
CA SER A 68 -17.41 -3.12 -19.69
C SER A 68 -18.37 -1.94 -19.93
N GLY A 69 -17.84 -0.83 -20.40
CA GLY A 69 -18.65 0.31 -20.88
C GLY A 69 -18.87 1.46 -19.89
N LYS A 70 -18.52 1.30 -18.60
CA LYS A 70 -18.61 2.40 -17.63
C LYS A 70 -17.41 2.36 -16.66
N MET A 71 -16.65 3.45 -16.64
CA MET A 71 -15.59 3.66 -15.65
C MET A 71 -16.13 3.48 -14.22
N GLY A 72 -15.44 2.72 -13.39
CA GLY A 72 -15.79 2.50 -11.99
C GLY A 72 -16.94 1.54 -11.74
N SER A 73 -17.47 0.85 -12.77
CA SER A 73 -18.59 -0.08 -12.60
C SER A 73 -18.23 -1.25 -11.67
N PHE A 74 -17.03 -1.80 -11.79
CA PHE A 74 -16.56 -2.83 -10.87
C PHE A 74 -16.29 -2.27 -9.46
N TYR A 75 -15.72 -1.07 -9.36
CA TYR A 75 -15.51 -0.39 -8.08
C TYR A 75 -16.80 -0.23 -7.28
N ASP A 76 -17.89 0.18 -7.94
CA ASP A 76 -19.19 0.38 -7.29
C ASP A 76 -19.77 -0.90 -6.68
N VAL A 77 -19.45 -2.05 -7.25
CA VAL A 77 -19.83 -3.36 -6.73
C VAL A 77 -18.83 -3.83 -5.67
N PHE A 78 -17.54 -3.79 -5.97
CA PHE A 78 -16.47 -4.28 -5.11
C PHE A 78 -16.46 -3.64 -3.72
N LYS A 79 -16.67 -2.33 -3.65
CA LYS A 79 -16.68 -1.58 -2.38
C LYS A 79 -17.77 -2.03 -1.41
N GLN A 80 -18.87 -2.60 -1.90
CA GLN A 80 -19.99 -3.07 -1.05
C GLN A 80 -19.59 -4.29 -0.21
N TYR A 81 -18.58 -5.03 -0.64
CA TYR A 81 -18.05 -6.22 0.05
C TYR A 81 -16.96 -5.89 1.08
N LEU A 82 -16.61 -4.62 1.23
CA LEU A 82 -15.62 -4.13 2.18
C LEU A 82 -16.31 -3.27 3.25
N ALA A 83 -16.08 -3.62 4.51
CA ALA A 83 -16.63 -2.85 5.63
C ALA A 83 -15.61 -1.81 6.13
N GLY A 84 -16.12 -0.62 6.53
CA GLY A 84 -15.31 0.41 7.18
C GLY A 84 -14.25 1.03 6.28
N VAL A 85 -14.52 1.13 4.98
CA VAL A 85 -13.62 1.76 4.01
C VAL A 85 -13.87 3.25 3.90
N HIS A 86 -12.81 3.99 3.60
CA HIS A 86 -12.88 5.37 3.14
C HIS A 86 -12.94 5.38 1.62
N GLU A 87 -14.07 5.77 1.06
CA GLU A 87 -14.27 5.83 -0.39
C GLU A 87 -13.62 7.08 -0.97
N CYS A 88 -12.70 6.89 -1.88
CA CYS A 88 -12.05 7.97 -2.61
C CYS A 88 -12.76 8.30 -3.93
N GLY A 89 -13.51 7.36 -4.48
CA GLY A 89 -14.23 7.49 -5.74
C GLY A 89 -13.40 7.13 -6.97
N VAL A 90 -13.97 7.36 -8.15
CA VAL A 90 -13.27 7.25 -9.44
C VAL A 90 -12.43 8.49 -9.69
N PHE A 91 -11.35 8.37 -10.47
CA PHE A 91 -10.31 9.39 -10.59
C PHE A 91 -10.80 10.79 -10.97
N SER A 92 -11.80 10.91 -11.82
CA SER A 92 -12.40 12.18 -12.22
C SER A 92 -13.05 12.95 -11.05
N ASN A 93 -13.45 12.21 -10.01
CA ASN A 93 -14.11 12.72 -8.81
C ASN A 93 -13.37 12.32 -7.53
N THR A 94 -12.13 11.84 -7.65
CA THR A 94 -11.34 11.42 -6.49
C THR A 94 -11.02 12.64 -5.62
N SER A 95 -11.21 12.49 -4.31
CA SER A 95 -10.79 13.50 -3.34
C SER A 95 -9.28 13.73 -3.43
N ASP A 96 -8.87 14.99 -3.51
CA ASP A 96 -7.46 15.39 -3.39
C ASP A 96 -6.97 15.38 -1.92
N ALA A 97 -7.84 15.01 -0.98
CA ALA A 97 -7.51 14.98 0.44
C ALA A 97 -6.95 13.61 0.84
N PHE A 98 -5.87 13.62 1.62
CA PHE A 98 -5.35 12.41 2.25
C PHE A 98 -6.48 11.69 3.01
N PRO A 99 -6.61 10.37 2.95
CA PRO A 99 -5.62 9.39 2.45
C PRO A 99 -5.77 8.99 0.97
N CYS A 100 -6.59 9.68 0.19
CA CYS A 100 -6.83 9.39 -1.21
C CYS A 100 -5.69 9.90 -2.11
N ALA A 101 -5.47 9.19 -3.22
CA ALA A 101 -4.48 9.56 -4.23
C ALA A 101 -5.14 10.39 -5.34
N GLY A 102 -5.52 11.62 -5.04
CA GLY A 102 -6.14 12.52 -6.01
C GLY A 102 -5.20 12.99 -7.12
N PHE A 103 -5.77 13.71 -8.08
CA PHE A 103 -5.03 14.16 -9.28
C PHE A 103 -3.77 14.99 -8.95
N LYS A 104 -3.85 15.87 -7.95
CA LYS A 104 -2.72 16.71 -7.54
C LYS A 104 -1.61 15.89 -6.91
N GLU A 105 -1.97 14.88 -6.09
CA GLU A 105 -1.01 14.00 -5.44
C GLU A 105 -0.27 13.12 -6.44
N PHE A 106 -0.95 12.61 -7.46
CA PHE A 106 -0.29 11.88 -8.55
C PHE A 106 0.68 12.74 -9.36
N ASN A 107 0.47 14.05 -9.43
CA ASN A 107 1.41 14.97 -10.06
C ASN A 107 2.61 15.29 -9.16
N ASN A 108 2.52 15.03 -7.85
CA ASN A 108 3.62 15.18 -6.92
C ASN A 108 4.62 14.03 -7.09
N LYS A 109 5.78 14.32 -7.70
CA LYS A 109 6.83 13.33 -7.98
C LYS A 109 7.30 12.56 -6.74
N ARG A 110 7.13 13.11 -5.54
CA ARG A 110 7.58 12.49 -4.30
C ARG A 110 6.75 11.26 -3.93
N ASN A 111 5.43 11.32 -4.12
CA ASN A 111 4.49 10.28 -3.72
C ASN A 111 4.07 9.36 -4.86
N ARG A 112 4.54 9.63 -6.08
CA ARG A 112 4.14 8.89 -7.26
C ARG A 112 4.69 7.48 -7.27
N TYR A 113 3.85 6.52 -7.63
CA TYR A 113 4.25 5.13 -7.76
C TYR A 113 5.27 4.90 -8.86
N LYS A 114 6.22 4.02 -8.59
CA LYS A 114 7.30 3.63 -9.50
C LYS A 114 7.20 2.16 -9.88
N ASN A 115 7.78 1.83 -11.03
CA ASN A 115 7.98 0.45 -11.44
C ASN A 115 8.93 -0.29 -10.47
N TYR A 116 9.04 -1.61 -10.63
CA TYR A 116 9.87 -2.47 -9.80
C TYR A 116 11.33 -1.98 -9.68
N ASN A 117 11.92 -1.51 -10.77
CA ASN A 117 13.31 -1.02 -10.77
C ASN A 117 13.45 0.41 -10.19
N GLY A 118 12.34 1.12 -9.96
CA GLY A 118 12.34 2.49 -9.46
C GLY A 118 12.79 3.54 -10.49
N THR A 119 12.93 3.16 -11.76
CA THR A 119 13.45 4.02 -12.84
C THR A 119 12.38 4.83 -13.56
N ALA A 120 11.15 4.34 -13.57
CA ALA A 120 10.01 4.98 -14.23
C ALA A 120 8.80 5.07 -13.29
N TYR A 121 7.97 6.07 -13.53
CA TYR A 121 6.70 6.22 -12.83
C TYR A 121 5.61 5.43 -13.53
N LEU A 122 4.71 4.85 -12.74
CA LEU A 122 3.51 4.20 -13.25
C LEU A 122 2.54 5.24 -13.84
N SER A 123 1.78 4.80 -14.84
CA SER A 123 0.70 5.62 -15.40
C SER A 123 -0.38 5.87 -14.35
N ARG A 124 -0.98 7.04 -14.39
CA ARG A 124 -2.15 7.36 -13.56
C ARG A 124 -3.37 6.52 -13.93
N GLY A 125 -3.49 6.20 -15.23
CA GLY A 125 -4.60 5.43 -15.76
C GLY A 125 -4.76 4.03 -15.15
N ILE A 126 -3.77 3.51 -14.45
CA ILE A 126 -3.93 2.24 -13.73
C ILE A 126 -4.56 2.38 -12.33
N PHE A 127 -4.99 3.58 -11.94
CA PHE A 127 -5.55 3.89 -10.64
C PHE A 127 -6.87 4.68 -10.72
N ASP A 128 -7.46 4.82 -11.91
CA ASP A 128 -8.52 5.81 -12.15
C ASP A 128 -9.96 5.26 -12.14
N ASP A 129 -10.13 3.96 -12.22
CA ASP A 129 -11.45 3.32 -12.20
C ASP A 129 -12.05 3.13 -10.80
N GLY A 130 -11.33 3.50 -9.76
CA GLY A 130 -11.83 3.55 -8.39
C GLY A 130 -10.73 3.41 -7.35
N GLN A 131 -10.88 4.13 -6.26
CA GLN A 131 -9.93 4.13 -5.15
C GLN A 131 -10.66 4.07 -3.81
N LEU A 132 -10.10 3.32 -2.88
CA LEU A 132 -10.57 3.26 -1.49
C LEU A 132 -9.40 3.00 -0.53
N VAL A 133 -9.62 3.33 0.74
CA VAL A 133 -8.65 3.07 1.80
C VAL A 133 -9.31 2.24 2.88
N LEU A 134 -8.69 1.12 3.23
CA LEU A 134 -9.16 0.26 4.30
C LEU A 134 -8.91 0.90 5.68
N SER A 135 -9.61 0.42 6.70
CA SER A 135 -9.49 0.92 8.08
C SER A 135 -8.07 0.82 8.67
N ASP A 136 -7.23 -0.05 8.14
CA ASP A 136 -5.83 -0.19 8.56
C ASP A 136 -4.85 0.72 7.77
N GLY A 137 -5.39 1.52 6.85
CA GLY A 137 -4.62 2.42 6.00
C GLY A 137 -4.11 1.81 4.70
N THR A 138 -4.41 0.55 4.40
CA THR A 138 -4.12 -0.06 3.10
C THR A 138 -4.88 0.69 2.00
N PHE A 139 -4.18 1.15 0.98
CA PHE A 139 -4.80 1.79 -0.18
C PHE A 139 -5.08 0.73 -1.25
N VAL A 140 -6.28 0.78 -1.81
CA VAL A 140 -6.72 -0.12 -2.89
C VAL A 140 -7.17 0.73 -4.06
N ALA A 141 -6.66 0.41 -5.24
CA ALA A 141 -7.11 0.99 -6.49
C ALA A 141 -7.60 -0.09 -7.44
N ILE A 142 -8.53 0.28 -8.28
CA ILE A 142 -9.13 -0.60 -9.26
C ILE A 142 -8.86 -0.02 -10.64
N GLU A 143 -8.50 -0.89 -11.55
CA GLU A 143 -8.37 -0.61 -12.97
C GLU A 143 -9.24 -1.59 -13.73
N ASN A 144 -10.24 -1.07 -14.42
CA ASN A 144 -11.17 -1.79 -15.26
C ASN A 144 -11.37 -1.02 -16.59
N PRO A 145 -10.35 -1.00 -17.46
CA PRO A 145 -10.39 -0.17 -18.65
C PRO A 145 -11.45 -0.63 -19.63
N ASN A 146 -12.16 0.32 -20.20
CA ASN A 146 -13.17 0.07 -21.23
C ASN A 146 -12.58 -0.69 -22.42
N GLY A 147 -13.10 -1.89 -22.70
CA GLY A 147 -12.75 -2.68 -23.87
C GLY A 147 -11.41 -3.39 -23.82
N VAL A 148 -10.80 -3.54 -22.66
CA VAL A 148 -9.58 -4.30 -22.44
C VAL A 148 -9.86 -5.52 -21.56
N ASP A 149 -9.18 -6.63 -21.85
CA ASP A 149 -9.43 -7.93 -21.23
C ASP A 149 -8.78 -8.11 -19.86
N HIS A 150 -8.72 -7.06 -19.05
CA HIS A 150 -8.14 -7.18 -17.71
C HIS A 150 -8.85 -6.33 -16.66
N LEU A 151 -8.92 -6.87 -15.47
CA LEU A 151 -9.32 -6.19 -14.25
C LEU A 151 -8.16 -6.31 -13.26
N TRP A 152 -7.68 -5.17 -12.80
CA TRP A 152 -6.64 -5.16 -11.76
C TRP A 152 -7.18 -4.58 -10.47
N VAL A 153 -6.88 -5.28 -9.38
CA VAL A 153 -7.04 -4.76 -8.03
C VAL A 153 -5.64 -4.53 -7.48
N LEU A 154 -5.25 -3.28 -7.44
CA LEU A 154 -3.94 -2.86 -6.95
C LEU A 154 -4.02 -2.57 -5.46
N VAL A 155 -3.06 -3.04 -4.72
CA VAL A 155 -3.03 -2.90 -3.25
C VAL A 155 -1.70 -2.33 -2.83
N ASP A 156 -1.73 -1.12 -2.24
CA ASP A 156 -0.60 -0.55 -1.53
C ASP A 156 -0.76 -0.86 -0.04
N ILE A 157 0.06 -1.80 0.44
CA ILE A 157 -0.09 -2.42 1.75
C ILE A 157 0.28 -1.50 2.92
N ASN A 158 1.02 -0.44 2.69
CA ASN A 158 1.37 0.55 3.71
C ASN A 158 0.62 1.88 3.56
N GLY A 159 -0.10 2.05 2.45
CA GLY A 159 -0.95 3.19 2.13
C GLY A 159 -0.24 4.31 1.38
N PHE A 160 -0.97 4.92 0.45
CA PHE A 160 -0.49 6.03 -0.37
C PHE A 160 0.15 7.13 0.49
N GLY A 161 1.30 7.56 0.19
CA GLY A 161 2.03 8.57 0.96
C GLY A 161 3.08 8.03 1.91
N LYS A 162 3.16 6.71 2.12
CA LYS A 162 4.27 6.06 2.80
C LYS A 162 5.17 5.39 1.76
N LEU A 163 6.38 5.89 1.66
CA LEU A 163 7.37 5.37 0.71
C LEU A 163 7.77 3.92 1.04
N PRO A 164 8.16 3.14 0.00
CA PRO A 164 8.72 3.61 -1.29
C PRO A 164 7.73 3.86 -2.44
N ASN A 165 6.44 3.54 -2.33
CA ASN A 165 5.45 3.61 -3.42
C ASN A 165 5.99 2.91 -4.68
N ARG A 166 6.23 1.62 -4.57
CA ARG A 166 6.98 0.88 -5.58
C ARG A 166 6.35 -0.48 -5.86
N TRP A 167 6.13 -0.75 -7.13
CA TRP A 167 5.62 -2.04 -7.58
C TRP A 167 6.50 -3.19 -7.11
N GLY A 168 5.88 -4.23 -6.55
CA GLY A 168 6.58 -5.40 -6.00
C GLY A 168 7.26 -5.19 -4.64
N TYR A 169 7.08 -4.03 -4.00
CA TYR A 169 7.55 -3.74 -2.65
C TYR A 169 6.39 -3.48 -1.69
N ASP A 170 5.66 -2.41 -1.90
CA ASP A 170 4.49 -2.00 -1.14
C ASP A 170 3.22 -1.92 -2.00
N LEU A 171 3.38 -1.81 -3.33
CA LEU A 171 2.29 -1.92 -4.30
C LEU A 171 2.35 -3.28 -5.02
N PHE A 172 1.21 -3.98 -5.03
CA PHE A 172 1.01 -5.30 -5.65
C PHE A 172 -0.26 -5.30 -6.49
#